data_ac222ee0c00a56fa0fecf1f75544e326
#
_entry.id   ac222ee0c00a56fa0fecf1f75544e326
#
_cell.length_a   1.000
_cell.length_b   1.000
_cell.length_c   1.000
_cell.angle_alpha   90.00
_cell.angle_beta   90.00
_cell.angle_gamma   90.00
#
_symmetry.space_group_name_H-M   'P 1'
#
loop_
_entity.id
_entity.type
_entity.pdbx_description
1 polymer ?
#
loop_
_entity_poly.entity_id
_entity_poly.type
_entity_poly.pdbx_seq_one_letter_code
_entity_poly.pdbx_strand_id
1 'polypeptide(L)'
;MEKLNSSSYALFDIDGTLLDSTAVWAQVPGEYLQRRNVMVEEDLAEVFLCQGYSGTAKYIAGKYLGGEDYHRAMEGFCSIAAEKYQLGIAEKPYAREYLRHLHELGVPCMAITSNMKEIVFPAMEKLGMTDFITDVISIYDIGMDKRSPELYHFVAHNLSVPENRCVVFEDSLFAAESAKRADMFVVGIYDDGNRVDWHEMERIADRTVRGYDELLRDDVFCGVAVLNNAV
;
A
#
# COMPACT_ATOMS: atom_id res chain seq x y z
N MET A 1 -17.73 -1.72 19.97
CA MET A 1 -17.09 -2.27 18.76
C MET A 1 -17.34 -3.77 18.77
N GLU A 2 -17.96 -4.31 17.73
CA GLU A 2 -17.98 -5.77 17.54
C GLU A 2 -16.54 -6.27 17.34
N LYS A 3 -16.18 -7.37 18.00
CA LYS A 3 -14.84 -7.96 17.86
C LYS A 3 -14.67 -8.47 16.42
N LEU A 4 -13.54 -8.13 15.80
CA LEU A 4 -13.09 -8.75 14.57
C LEU A 4 -12.99 -10.28 14.79
N ASN A 5 -13.42 -11.06 13.82
CA ASN A 5 -13.47 -12.53 13.93
C ASN A 5 -13.12 -13.16 12.57
N SER A 6 -13.23 -14.49 12.44
CA SER A 6 -12.96 -15.26 11.22
C SER A 6 -13.83 -14.88 10.00
N SER A 7 -14.85 -14.03 10.18
CA SER A 7 -15.62 -13.44 9.09
C SER A 7 -15.12 -12.05 8.69
N SER A 8 -13.97 -11.61 9.21
CA SER A 8 -13.33 -10.35 8.86
C SER A 8 -12.30 -10.56 7.77
N TYR A 9 -12.04 -9.53 6.97
CA TYR A 9 -11.05 -9.52 5.89
C TYR A 9 -9.92 -8.56 6.22
N ALA A 10 -8.69 -8.97 5.91
CA ALA A 10 -7.52 -8.11 5.96
C ALA A 10 -7.21 -7.57 4.56
N LEU A 11 -7.21 -6.26 4.41
CA LEU A 11 -6.94 -5.54 3.17
C LEU A 11 -5.62 -4.80 3.30
N PHE A 12 -4.62 -5.21 2.55
CA PHE A 12 -3.27 -4.65 2.63
C PHE A 12 -2.97 -3.72 1.46
N ASP A 13 -2.48 -2.52 1.74
CA ASP A 13 -1.67 -1.84 0.75
C ASP A 13 -0.35 -2.61 0.53
N ILE A 14 0.36 -2.31 -0.55
CA ILE A 14 1.60 -3.01 -0.91
C ILE A 14 2.83 -2.14 -0.66
N ASP A 15 2.92 -0.97 -1.32
CA ASP A 15 4.12 -0.12 -1.35
C ASP A 15 4.23 0.76 -0.11
N GLY A 16 5.18 0.48 0.78
CA GLY A 16 5.32 1.12 2.10
C GLY A 16 4.61 0.35 3.21
N THR A 17 3.74 -0.59 2.85
CA THR A 17 2.98 -1.42 3.79
C THR A 17 3.51 -2.85 3.84
N LEU A 18 3.41 -3.65 2.77
CA LEU A 18 4.00 -4.99 2.71
C LEU A 18 5.44 -4.97 2.19
N LEU A 19 5.73 -4.10 1.24
CA LEU A 19 7.03 -3.92 0.62
C LEU A 19 7.71 -2.64 1.10
N ASP A 20 9.01 -2.70 1.38
CA ASP A 20 9.85 -1.56 1.72
C ASP A 20 10.32 -0.87 0.43
N SER A 21 9.40 -0.21 -0.26
CA SER A 21 9.57 0.28 -1.63
C SER A 21 9.41 1.79 -1.80
N THR A 22 8.93 2.54 -0.81
CA THR A 22 8.73 3.99 -0.92
C THR A 22 10.00 4.74 -1.26
N ALA A 23 11.15 4.35 -0.67
CA ALA A 23 12.45 4.92 -1.00
C ALA A 23 12.87 4.65 -2.45
N VAL A 24 12.46 3.53 -3.02
CA VAL A 24 12.70 3.20 -4.44
C VAL A 24 11.89 4.14 -5.33
N TRP A 25 10.60 4.30 -5.04
CA TRP A 25 9.72 5.20 -5.78
C TRP A 25 10.18 6.66 -5.72
N ALA A 26 10.67 7.13 -4.58
CA ALA A 26 11.19 8.49 -4.41
C ALA A 26 12.40 8.79 -5.33
N GLN A 27 13.17 7.78 -5.72
CA GLN A 27 14.33 7.93 -6.63
C GLN A 27 13.94 7.94 -8.11
N VAL A 28 12.81 7.35 -8.47
CA VAL A 28 12.39 7.14 -9.87
C VAL A 28 12.31 8.42 -10.69
N PRO A 29 11.74 9.54 -10.21
CA PRO A 29 11.66 10.78 -10.99
C PRO A 29 13.03 11.35 -11.34
N GLY A 30 13.97 11.31 -10.40
CA GLY A 30 15.36 11.77 -10.63
C GLY A 30 16.07 10.91 -11.68
N GLU A 31 15.94 9.59 -11.56
CA GLU A 31 16.51 8.65 -12.53
C GLU A 31 15.90 8.80 -13.92
N TYR A 32 14.59 9.05 -14.02
CA TYR A 32 13.92 9.30 -15.29
C TYR A 32 14.48 10.50 -16.03
N LEU A 33 14.71 11.62 -15.33
CA LEU A 33 15.32 12.82 -15.93
C LEU A 33 16.80 12.60 -16.25
N GLN A 34 17.54 11.91 -15.39
CA GLN A 34 18.95 11.55 -15.64
C GLN A 34 19.11 10.72 -16.92
N ARG A 35 18.25 9.70 -17.13
CA ARG A 35 18.26 8.87 -18.37
C ARG A 35 17.97 9.69 -19.63
N ARG A 36 17.31 10.83 -19.49
CA ARG A 36 17.04 11.80 -20.56
C ARG A 36 18.09 12.92 -20.67
N ASN A 37 19.19 12.83 -19.91
CA ASN A 37 20.24 13.85 -19.83
C ASN A 37 19.75 15.23 -19.39
N VAL A 38 18.70 15.27 -18.56
CA VAL A 38 18.16 16.49 -17.96
C VAL A 38 18.81 16.69 -16.60
N MET A 39 19.48 17.83 -16.41
CA MET A 39 20.08 18.21 -15.12
C MET A 39 19.00 18.73 -14.19
N VAL A 40 19.05 18.29 -12.94
CA VAL A 40 18.12 18.65 -11.87
C VAL A 40 18.90 19.22 -10.71
N GLU A 41 18.51 20.38 -10.23
CA GLU A 41 19.16 21.09 -9.11
C GLU A 41 18.45 20.87 -7.76
N GLU A 42 17.23 20.33 -7.79
CA GLU A 42 16.39 20.10 -6.60
C GLU A 42 16.29 18.63 -6.21
N ASP A 43 15.86 18.38 -4.98
CA ASP A 43 15.55 17.04 -4.50
C ASP A 43 14.17 16.60 -4.99
N LEU A 44 14.15 15.83 -6.08
CA LEU A 44 12.92 15.27 -6.62
C LEU A 44 12.29 14.18 -5.73
N ALA A 45 13.06 13.59 -4.83
CA ALA A 45 12.49 12.66 -3.84
C ALA A 45 11.54 13.41 -2.88
N GLU A 46 11.92 14.62 -2.45
CA GLU A 46 11.05 15.45 -1.63
C GLU A 46 9.78 15.86 -2.39
N VAL A 47 9.92 16.24 -3.67
CA VAL A 47 8.77 16.54 -4.53
C VAL A 47 7.84 15.34 -4.66
N PHE A 48 8.41 14.13 -4.81
CA PHE A 48 7.64 12.90 -4.92
C PHE A 48 6.86 12.61 -3.62
N LEU A 49 7.51 12.73 -2.48
CA LEU A 49 6.87 12.50 -1.17
C LEU A 49 5.71 13.49 -0.91
N CYS A 50 5.84 14.74 -1.36
CA CYS A 50 4.80 15.75 -1.20
C CYS A 50 3.65 15.64 -2.21
N GLN A 51 3.94 15.30 -3.47
CA GLN A 51 2.97 15.36 -4.57
C GLN A 51 2.49 14.00 -5.07
N GLY A 52 3.17 12.93 -4.67
CA GLY A 52 2.93 11.58 -5.13
C GLY A 52 3.28 11.39 -6.62
N TYR A 53 2.95 10.22 -7.13
CA TYR A 53 3.32 9.76 -8.46
C TYR A 53 2.86 10.70 -9.60
N SER A 54 1.55 10.95 -9.70
CA SER A 54 0.96 11.77 -10.76
C SER A 54 1.33 13.25 -10.64
N GLY A 55 1.38 13.77 -9.40
CA GLY A 55 1.77 15.17 -9.14
C GLY A 55 3.20 15.44 -9.58
N THR A 56 4.12 14.55 -9.23
CA THR A 56 5.54 14.65 -9.64
C THR A 56 5.70 14.53 -11.15
N ALA A 57 4.96 13.64 -11.81
CA ALA A 57 4.99 13.54 -13.27
C ALA A 57 4.55 14.84 -13.94
N LYS A 58 3.47 15.46 -13.46
CA LYS A 58 3.01 16.79 -13.95
C LYS A 58 4.04 17.88 -13.69
N TYR A 59 4.63 17.89 -12.50
CA TYR A 59 5.65 18.87 -12.11
C TYR A 59 6.86 18.79 -13.03
N ILE A 60 7.45 17.60 -13.23
CA ILE A 60 8.63 17.46 -14.09
C ILE A 60 8.32 17.71 -15.57
N ALA A 61 7.14 17.30 -16.06
CA ALA A 61 6.72 17.58 -17.42
C ALA A 61 6.67 19.09 -17.72
N GLY A 62 6.10 19.86 -16.78
CA GLY A 62 6.03 21.32 -16.91
C GLY A 62 7.37 22.02 -16.75
N LYS A 63 8.17 21.63 -15.74
CA LYS A 63 9.40 22.34 -15.38
C LYS A 63 10.61 21.94 -16.22
N TYR A 64 10.77 20.66 -16.52
CA TYR A 64 11.99 20.11 -17.11
C TYR A 64 11.83 19.61 -18.54
N LEU A 65 10.59 19.30 -18.97
CA LEU A 65 10.34 18.65 -20.27
C LEU A 65 9.53 19.52 -21.25
N GLY A 66 9.53 20.85 -21.03
CA GLY A 66 8.91 21.80 -21.95
C GLY A 66 7.41 21.66 -22.11
N GLY A 67 6.71 21.11 -21.13
CA GLY A 67 5.25 20.87 -21.18
C GLY A 67 4.87 19.59 -21.92
N GLU A 68 5.77 18.61 -22.04
CA GLU A 68 5.46 17.27 -22.55
C GLU A 68 4.24 16.66 -21.82
N ASP A 69 3.52 15.78 -22.49
CA ASP A 69 2.45 15.02 -21.86
C ASP A 69 2.98 14.24 -20.66
N TYR A 70 2.49 14.57 -19.46
CA TYR A 70 2.93 13.97 -18.22
C TYR A 70 2.66 12.45 -18.13
N HIS A 71 1.76 11.92 -18.95
CA HIS A 71 1.53 10.47 -19.03
C HIS A 71 2.77 9.73 -19.53
N ARG A 72 3.58 10.34 -20.40
CA ARG A 72 4.89 9.77 -20.82
C ARG A 72 5.88 9.70 -19.66
N ALA A 73 5.86 10.70 -18.78
CA ALA A 73 6.69 10.63 -17.57
C ALA A 73 6.20 9.50 -16.64
N MET A 74 4.89 9.34 -16.50
CA MET A 74 4.30 8.23 -15.73
C MET A 74 4.69 6.87 -16.30
N GLU A 75 4.60 6.66 -17.61
CA GLU A 75 5.04 5.43 -18.27
C GLU A 75 6.54 5.17 -18.03
N GLY A 76 7.36 6.21 -18.12
CA GLY A 76 8.79 6.12 -17.84
C GLY A 76 9.09 5.76 -16.38
N PHE A 77 8.32 6.30 -15.44
CA PHE A 77 8.41 5.94 -14.02
C PHE A 77 8.07 4.47 -13.80
N CYS A 78 6.97 3.97 -14.39
CA CYS A 78 6.61 2.56 -14.32
C CYS A 78 7.71 1.65 -14.88
N SER A 79 8.32 2.02 -16.01
CA SER A 79 9.42 1.24 -16.59
C SER A 79 10.62 1.14 -15.64
N ILE A 80 11.05 2.26 -15.05
CA ILE A 80 12.16 2.30 -14.11
C ILE A 80 11.83 1.53 -12.82
N ALA A 81 10.61 1.72 -12.30
CA ALA A 81 10.16 0.98 -11.13
C ALA A 81 10.17 -0.53 -11.39
N ALA A 82 9.65 -0.98 -12.53
CA ALA A 82 9.64 -2.39 -12.91
C ALA A 82 11.05 -3.00 -12.91
N GLU A 83 12.05 -2.28 -13.46
CA GLU A 83 13.45 -2.71 -13.42
C GLU A 83 13.96 -2.88 -11.98
N LYS A 84 13.66 -1.90 -11.10
CA LYS A 84 14.08 -1.95 -9.69
C LYS A 84 13.40 -3.11 -8.93
N TYR A 85 12.12 -3.35 -9.18
CA TYR A 85 11.38 -4.46 -8.57
C TYR A 85 11.92 -5.82 -9.02
N GLN A 86 12.33 -5.95 -10.29
CA GLN A 86 12.99 -7.16 -10.80
C GLN A 86 14.35 -7.42 -10.13
N LEU A 87 15.12 -6.37 -9.83
CA LEU A 87 16.39 -6.48 -9.10
C LEU A 87 16.18 -6.96 -7.66
N GLY A 88 15.05 -6.66 -7.07
CA GLY A 88 14.61 -7.12 -5.76
C GLY A 88 14.21 -5.96 -4.84
N ILE A 89 13.01 -6.08 -4.29
CA ILE A 89 12.48 -5.21 -3.23
C ILE A 89 12.46 -6.02 -1.94
N ALA A 90 12.80 -5.40 -0.82
CA ALA A 90 12.68 -6.03 0.48
C ALA A 90 11.21 -6.03 0.95
N GLU A 91 10.83 -7.01 1.77
CA GLU A 91 9.61 -6.94 2.54
C GLU A 91 9.77 -5.98 3.73
N LYS A 92 8.67 -5.38 4.19
CA LYS A 92 8.65 -4.72 5.50
C LYS A 92 8.93 -5.77 6.60
N PRO A 93 9.66 -5.40 7.66
CA PRO A 93 10.03 -6.36 8.69
C PRO A 93 8.82 -7.13 9.24
N TYR A 94 8.87 -8.46 9.17
CA TYR A 94 7.84 -9.41 9.63
C TYR A 94 6.51 -9.36 8.85
N ALA A 95 6.43 -8.70 7.69
CA ALA A 95 5.18 -8.61 6.92
C ALA A 95 4.71 -9.98 6.45
N ARG A 96 5.59 -10.81 5.89
CA ARG A 96 5.25 -12.17 5.46
C ARG A 96 4.88 -13.07 6.64
N GLU A 97 5.58 -12.96 7.76
CA GLU A 97 5.26 -13.70 8.98
C GLU A 97 3.85 -13.36 9.48
N TYR A 98 3.45 -12.09 9.39
CA TYR A 98 2.12 -11.66 9.78
C TYR A 98 1.05 -12.16 8.80
N LEU A 99 1.28 -12.11 7.50
CA LEU A 99 0.38 -12.71 6.50
C LEU A 99 0.17 -14.20 6.76
N ARG A 100 1.24 -14.94 7.05
CA ARG A 100 1.15 -16.36 7.43
C ARG A 100 0.34 -16.56 8.73
N HIS A 101 0.57 -15.73 9.74
CA HIS A 101 -0.19 -15.77 10.99
C HIS A 101 -1.70 -15.58 10.73
N LEU A 102 -2.09 -14.60 9.92
CA LEU A 102 -3.49 -14.39 9.54
C LEU A 102 -4.07 -15.59 8.78
N HIS A 103 -3.29 -16.17 7.88
CA HIS A 103 -3.68 -17.39 7.16
C HIS A 103 -3.93 -18.56 8.14
N GLU A 104 -3.08 -18.77 9.14
CA GLU A 104 -3.24 -19.79 10.18
C GLU A 104 -4.48 -19.53 11.05
N LEU A 105 -4.87 -18.27 11.25
CA LEU A 105 -6.11 -17.87 11.91
C LEU A 105 -7.36 -18.03 11.04
N GLY A 106 -7.20 -18.32 9.75
CA GLY A 106 -8.29 -18.38 8.77
C GLY A 106 -8.86 -17.01 8.38
N VAL A 107 -8.09 -15.93 8.56
CA VAL A 107 -8.43 -14.58 8.10
C VAL A 107 -8.00 -14.42 6.64
N PRO A 108 -8.93 -14.24 5.69
CA PRO A 108 -8.56 -14.03 4.31
C PRO A 108 -7.91 -12.66 4.11
N CYS A 109 -6.81 -12.64 3.36
CA CYS A 109 -6.04 -11.45 3.04
C CYS A 109 -6.15 -11.10 1.56
N MET A 110 -6.33 -9.82 1.25
CA MET A 110 -6.33 -9.28 -0.10
C MET A 110 -5.40 -8.06 -0.15
N ALA A 111 -4.80 -7.79 -1.30
CA ALA A 111 -4.00 -6.58 -1.50
C ALA A 111 -4.71 -5.56 -2.39
N ILE A 112 -4.54 -4.27 -2.08
CA ILE A 112 -5.06 -3.13 -2.84
C ILE A 112 -3.91 -2.16 -3.06
N THR A 113 -3.51 -1.95 -4.32
CA THR A 113 -2.35 -1.12 -4.64
C THR A 113 -2.65 0.01 -5.60
N SER A 114 -1.94 1.13 -5.43
CA SER A 114 -1.83 2.22 -6.41
C SER A 114 -0.76 1.95 -7.46
N ASN A 115 -0.24 0.74 -7.53
CA ASN A 115 0.77 0.32 -8.50
C ASN A 115 0.16 -0.64 -9.53
N MET A 116 0.89 -0.88 -10.62
CA MET A 116 0.48 -1.87 -11.62
C MET A 116 0.74 -3.29 -11.07
N LYS A 117 -0.22 -4.18 -11.24
CA LYS A 117 -0.13 -5.56 -10.76
C LYS A 117 1.11 -6.28 -11.33
N GLU A 118 1.45 -6.01 -12.59
CA GLU A 118 2.60 -6.57 -13.29
C GLU A 118 3.95 -6.17 -12.66
N ILE A 119 3.98 -5.07 -11.88
CA ILE A 119 5.18 -4.62 -11.17
C ILE A 119 5.28 -5.27 -9.80
N VAL A 120 4.21 -5.23 -9.01
CA VAL A 120 4.23 -5.66 -7.61
C VAL A 120 4.11 -7.16 -7.44
N PHE A 121 3.30 -7.83 -8.26
CA PHE A 121 3.00 -9.26 -8.09
C PHE A 121 4.24 -10.16 -8.18
N PRO A 122 5.16 -9.99 -9.17
CA PRO A 122 6.39 -10.78 -9.21
C PRO A 122 7.30 -10.58 -8.01
N ALA A 123 7.33 -9.38 -7.42
CA ALA A 123 8.10 -9.11 -6.21
C ALA A 123 7.50 -9.83 -5.00
N MET A 124 6.18 -9.76 -4.84
CA MET A 124 5.45 -10.48 -3.78
C MET A 124 5.59 -12.00 -3.92
N GLU A 125 5.54 -12.53 -5.15
CA GLU A 125 5.75 -13.95 -5.44
C GLU A 125 7.15 -14.39 -5.02
N LYS A 126 8.18 -13.63 -5.41
CA LYS A 126 9.57 -13.91 -5.04
C LYS A 126 9.79 -13.90 -3.52
N LEU A 127 9.02 -13.11 -2.78
CA LEU A 127 9.05 -13.04 -1.32
C LEU A 127 8.13 -14.09 -0.65
N GLY A 128 7.40 -14.91 -1.43
CA GLY A 128 6.49 -15.93 -0.90
C GLY A 128 5.29 -15.35 -0.15
N MET A 129 4.82 -14.16 -0.54
CA MET A 129 3.64 -13.52 0.05
C MET A 129 2.35 -13.91 -0.64
N THR A 130 2.43 -14.26 -1.94
CA THR A 130 1.25 -14.59 -2.77
C THR A 130 0.52 -15.83 -2.29
N ASP A 131 1.17 -16.72 -1.55
CA ASP A 131 0.55 -17.92 -0.96
C ASP A 131 -0.50 -17.57 0.11
N PHE A 132 -0.41 -16.36 0.69
CA PHE A 132 -1.28 -15.87 1.76
C PHE A 132 -2.29 -14.81 1.29
N ILE A 133 -2.16 -14.30 0.06
CA ILE A 133 -3.00 -13.25 -0.52
C ILE A 133 -3.97 -13.87 -1.53
N THR A 134 -5.27 -13.71 -1.31
CA THR A 134 -6.31 -14.31 -2.17
C THR A 134 -6.44 -13.61 -3.51
N ASP A 135 -6.23 -12.29 -3.56
CA ASP A 135 -6.26 -11.49 -4.78
C ASP A 135 -5.49 -10.17 -4.60
N VAL A 136 -5.08 -9.56 -5.71
CA VAL A 136 -4.43 -8.25 -5.78
C VAL A 136 -5.25 -7.35 -6.70
N ILE A 137 -5.81 -6.28 -6.14
CA ILE A 137 -6.53 -5.24 -6.88
C ILE A 137 -5.57 -4.07 -7.14
N SER A 138 -5.29 -3.80 -8.41
CA SER A 138 -4.70 -2.53 -8.84
C SER A 138 -5.81 -1.50 -9.09
N ILE A 139 -5.69 -0.30 -8.51
CA ILE A 139 -6.66 0.78 -8.77
C ILE A 139 -6.70 1.19 -10.24
N TYR A 140 -5.62 0.95 -11.00
CA TYR A 140 -5.58 1.19 -12.45
C TYR A 140 -6.53 0.28 -13.21
N ASP A 141 -6.63 -1.00 -12.81
CA ASP A 141 -7.46 -1.98 -13.50
C ASP A 141 -8.95 -1.68 -13.34
N ILE A 142 -9.33 -1.05 -12.24
CA ILE A 142 -10.72 -0.74 -11.90
C ILE A 142 -11.09 0.73 -12.08
N GLY A 143 -10.13 1.60 -12.40
CA GLY A 143 -10.34 3.03 -12.64
C GLY A 143 -10.80 3.80 -11.39
N MET A 144 -10.38 3.37 -10.20
CA MET A 144 -10.71 4.01 -8.92
C MET A 144 -9.49 4.70 -8.29
N ASP A 145 -9.69 5.46 -7.21
CA ASP A 145 -8.64 6.16 -6.47
C ASP A 145 -8.72 5.82 -4.98
N LYS A 146 -7.59 5.53 -4.34
CA LYS A 146 -7.50 5.32 -2.89
C LYS A 146 -7.91 6.54 -2.06
N ARG A 147 -7.96 7.73 -2.67
CA ARG A 147 -8.49 8.95 -2.03
C ARG A 147 -10.01 8.95 -1.89
N SER A 148 -10.68 7.97 -2.50
CA SER A 148 -12.15 7.87 -2.50
C SER A 148 -12.63 6.70 -1.65
N PRO A 149 -13.59 6.90 -0.72
CA PRO A 149 -14.20 5.82 0.04
C PRO A 149 -14.96 4.82 -0.85
N GLU A 150 -15.35 5.21 -2.08
CA GLU A 150 -16.02 4.35 -3.04
C GLU A 150 -15.19 3.12 -3.41
N LEU A 151 -13.85 3.22 -3.42
CA LEU A 151 -12.97 2.07 -3.61
C LEU A 151 -13.21 1.01 -2.52
N TYR A 152 -13.24 1.44 -1.28
CA TYR A 152 -13.38 0.54 -0.13
C TYR A 152 -14.79 -0.07 -0.05
N HIS A 153 -15.82 0.70 -0.36
CA HIS A 153 -17.19 0.18 -0.53
C HIS A 153 -17.27 -0.85 -1.66
N PHE A 154 -16.64 -0.56 -2.81
CA PHE A 154 -16.55 -1.51 -3.93
C PHE A 154 -15.88 -2.81 -3.52
N VAL A 155 -14.77 -2.74 -2.80
CA VAL A 155 -14.05 -3.94 -2.32
C VAL A 155 -14.90 -4.74 -1.36
N ALA A 156 -15.50 -4.12 -0.34
CA ALA A 156 -16.37 -4.79 0.63
C ALA A 156 -17.58 -5.47 -0.05
N HIS A 157 -18.20 -4.76 -1.01
CA HIS A 157 -19.30 -5.30 -1.79
C HIS A 157 -18.90 -6.55 -2.60
N ASN A 158 -17.75 -6.52 -3.28
CA ASN A 158 -17.26 -7.67 -4.05
C ASN A 158 -16.90 -8.87 -3.17
N LEU A 159 -16.42 -8.60 -1.96
CA LEU A 159 -16.17 -9.64 -0.96
C LEU A 159 -17.46 -10.16 -0.29
N SER A 160 -18.59 -9.50 -0.52
CA SER A 160 -19.88 -9.80 0.13
C SER A 160 -19.80 -9.73 1.66
N VAL A 161 -19.03 -8.75 2.18
CA VAL A 161 -18.88 -8.48 3.60
C VAL A 161 -19.20 -7.01 3.90
N PRO A 162 -19.74 -6.69 5.09
CA PRO A 162 -19.92 -5.30 5.49
C PRO A 162 -18.55 -4.64 5.76
N GLU A 163 -18.45 -3.34 5.54
CA GLU A 163 -17.23 -2.56 5.67
C GLU A 163 -16.59 -2.67 7.06
N ASN A 164 -17.40 -2.66 8.12
CA ASN A 164 -16.93 -2.80 9.50
C ASN A 164 -16.33 -4.18 9.83
N ARG A 165 -16.30 -5.11 8.87
CA ARG A 165 -15.58 -6.40 8.93
C ARG A 165 -14.30 -6.39 8.13
N CYS A 166 -13.96 -5.27 7.50
CA CYS A 166 -12.70 -5.09 6.79
C CYS A 166 -11.69 -4.34 7.67
N VAL A 167 -10.48 -4.84 7.71
CA VAL A 167 -9.32 -4.21 8.35
C VAL A 167 -8.34 -3.80 7.27
N VAL A 168 -8.09 -2.51 7.15
CA VAL A 168 -7.16 -1.95 6.17
C VAL A 168 -5.82 -1.69 6.83
N PHE A 169 -4.75 -2.20 6.25
CA PHE A 169 -3.35 -1.94 6.62
C PHE A 169 -2.77 -0.99 5.59
N GLU A 170 -2.32 0.19 6.03
CA GLU A 170 -1.98 1.29 5.13
C GLU A 170 -0.91 2.20 5.76
N ASP A 171 0.05 2.67 4.96
CA ASP A 171 1.06 3.66 5.38
C ASP A 171 0.70 5.09 4.95
N SER A 172 -0.19 5.23 3.97
CA SER A 172 -0.57 6.51 3.37
C SER A 172 -1.80 7.12 4.05
N LEU A 173 -1.64 8.35 4.56
CA LEU A 173 -2.70 9.05 5.31
C LEU A 173 -3.99 9.21 4.50
N PHE A 174 -3.91 9.63 3.24
CA PHE A 174 -5.10 9.87 2.41
C PHE A 174 -5.92 8.59 2.16
N ALA A 175 -5.25 7.45 2.04
CA ALA A 175 -5.90 6.15 1.85
C ALA A 175 -6.53 5.66 3.17
N ALA A 176 -5.81 5.84 4.29
CA ALA A 176 -6.31 5.56 5.63
C ALA A 176 -7.58 6.39 5.94
N GLU A 177 -7.57 7.70 5.66
CA GLU A 177 -8.74 8.57 5.80
C GLU A 177 -9.93 8.09 4.96
N SER A 178 -9.68 7.62 3.75
CA SER A 178 -10.73 7.13 2.84
C SER A 178 -11.32 5.82 3.35
N ALA A 179 -10.49 4.90 3.85
CA ALA A 179 -10.94 3.66 4.48
C ALA A 179 -11.76 3.95 5.75
N LYS A 180 -11.35 4.92 6.57
CA LYS A 180 -12.13 5.39 7.74
C LYS A 180 -13.48 5.96 7.35
N ARG A 181 -13.56 6.75 6.26
CA ARG A 181 -14.83 7.27 5.74
C ARG A 181 -15.75 6.18 5.20
N ALA A 182 -15.19 5.04 4.82
CA ALA A 182 -15.94 3.84 4.43
C ALA A 182 -16.28 2.92 5.62
N ASP A 183 -16.15 3.39 6.87
CA ASP A 183 -16.45 2.63 8.11
C ASP A 183 -15.60 1.36 8.30
N MET A 184 -14.39 1.34 7.73
CA MET A 184 -13.45 0.24 7.93
C MET A 184 -12.56 0.48 9.15
N PHE A 185 -12.05 -0.62 9.74
CA PHE A 185 -11.00 -0.55 10.76
C PHE A 185 -9.65 -0.31 10.08
N VAL A 186 -8.87 0.66 10.56
CA VAL A 186 -7.58 1.02 9.97
C VAL A 186 -6.44 0.76 10.92
N VAL A 187 -5.45 0.03 10.44
CA VAL A 187 -4.13 -0.15 11.06
C VAL A 187 -3.12 0.65 10.26
N GLY A 188 -2.63 1.75 10.82
CA GLY A 188 -1.56 2.54 10.24
C GLY A 188 -0.21 1.84 10.40
N ILE A 189 0.49 1.62 9.30
CA ILE A 189 1.84 1.04 9.26
C ILE A 189 2.85 2.17 9.04
N TYR A 190 3.85 2.27 9.93
CA TYR A 190 4.88 3.30 9.78
C TYR A 190 5.76 3.05 8.55
N ASP A 191 5.94 4.09 7.76
CA ASP A 191 6.93 4.13 6.68
C ASP A 191 7.70 5.47 6.71
N ASP A 192 9.01 5.42 6.48
CA ASP A 192 9.85 6.62 6.47
C ASP A 192 9.48 7.60 5.35
N GLY A 193 8.93 7.10 4.24
CA GLY A 193 8.43 7.92 3.14
C GLY A 193 7.22 8.78 3.53
N ASN A 194 6.41 8.31 4.46
CA ASN A 194 5.19 8.99 4.94
C ASN A 194 5.34 9.55 6.38
N ARG A 195 6.58 9.66 6.89
CA ARG A 195 6.86 10.12 8.27
C ARG A 195 6.27 11.49 8.62
N VAL A 196 6.09 12.36 7.63
CA VAL A 196 5.53 13.71 7.85
C VAL A 196 4.06 13.67 8.25
N ASP A 197 3.33 12.66 7.80
CA ASP A 197 1.90 12.47 8.06
C ASP A 197 1.65 11.54 9.25
N TRP A 198 2.71 10.98 9.88
CA TRP A 198 2.58 9.96 10.91
C TRP A 198 1.76 10.41 12.12
N HIS A 199 1.97 11.64 12.59
CA HIS A 199 1.20 12.16 13.73
C HIS A 199 -0.30 12.21 13.42
N GLU A 200 -0.67 12.54 12.18
CA GLU A 200 -2.07 12.57 11.77
C GLU A 200 -2.60 11.14 11.58
N MET A 201 -1.77 10.20 11.09
CA MET A 201 -2.10 8.78 11.03
C MET A 201 -2.42 8.24 12.44
N GLU A 202 -1.60 8.55 13.45
CA GLU A 202 -1.86 8.18 14.85
C GLU A 202 -3.18 8.71 15.40
N ARG A 203 -3.67 9.83 14.87
CA ARG A 203 -4.92 10.44 15.28
C ARG A 203 -6.15 9.81 14.65
N ILE A 204 -6.05 9.34 13.41
CA ILE A 204 -7.21 8.87 12.64
C ILE A 204 -7.35 7.35 12.62
N ALA A 205 -6.24 6.61 12.64
CA ALA A 205 -6.26 5.15 12.60
C ALA A 205 -6.79 4.57 13.92
N ASP A 206 -7.41 3.40 13.86
CA ASP A 206 -7.88 2.69 15.06
C ASP A 206 -6.71 2.08 15.83
N ARG A 207 -5.63 1.79 15.12
CA ARG A 207 -4.34 1.34 15.65
C ARG A 207 -3.21 1.80 14.75
N THR A 208 -2.05 2.06 15.33
CA THR A 208 -0.82 2.30 14.58
C THR A 208 0.28 1.41 15.11
N VAL A 209 1.19 0.97 14.21
CA VAL A 209 2.36 0.17 14.54
C VAL A 209 3.56 0.62 13.73
N ARG A 210 4.76 0.44 14.29
CA ARG A 210 6.01 0.71 13.57
C ARG A 210 6.52 -0.50 12.78
N GLY A 211 6.02 -1.69 13.09
CA GLY A 211 6.35 -2.93 12.39
C GLY A 211 5.38 -4.04 12.74
N TYR A 212 5.37 -5.07 11.91
CA TYR A 212 4.47 -6.21 12.06
C TYR A 212 4.79 -7.08 13.28
N ASP A 213 5.98 -6.96 13.88
CA ASP A 213 6.31 -7.63 15.15
C ASP A 213 5.41 -7.17 16.33
N GLU A 214 4.91 -5.94 16.27
CA GLU A 214 3.93 -5.45 17.25
C GLU A 214 2.58 -6.15 17.09
N LEU A 215 2.15 -6.40 15.84
CA LEU A 215 0.91 -7.11 15.53
C LEU A 215 1.02 -8.61 15.84
N LEU A 216 2.20 -9.21 15.63
CA LEU A 216 2.43 -10.61 16.03
C LEU A 216 2.38 -10.83 17.55
N ARG A 217 2.67 -9.79 18.34
CA ARG A 217 2.57 -9.83 19.82
C ARG A 217 1.17 -9.52 20.34
N ASP A 218 0.45 -8.64 19.65
CA ASP A 218 -0.87 -8.16 20.06
C ASP A 218 -1.70 -7.87 18.80
N ASP A 219 -2.35 -8.90 18.26
CA ASP A 219 -3.07 -8.87 17.00
C ASP A 219 -4.44 -8.19 17.14
N VAL A 220 -4.83 -7.46 16.11
CA VAL A 220 -6.18 -6.86 16.00
C VAL A 220 -7.27 -7.91 15.83
N PHE A 221 -6.92 -9.10 15.33
CA PHE A 221 -7.79 -10.26 15.20
C PHE A 221 -7.80 -11.18 16.44
N CYS A 222 -7.21 -10.77 17.57
CA CYS A 222 -7.22 -11.53 18.83
C CYS A 222 -8.66 -11.82 19.29
N GLY A 223 -9.06 -13.06 19.17
CA GLY A 223 -10.42 -13.56 19.45
C GLY A 223 -10.92 -14.54 18.38
N VAL A 224 -10.25 -14.60 17.23
CA VAL A 224 -10.56 -15.55 16.16
C VAL A 224 -10.11 -16.97 16.51
N ALA A 225 -8.97 -17.12 17.19
CA ALA A 225 -8.36 -18.42 17.50
C ALA A 225 -9.16 -19.31 18.48
N VAL A 226 -10.12 -18.76 19.23
CA VAL A 226 -10.87 -19.51 20.25
C VAL A 226 -12.03 -20.33 19.67
N LEU A 227 -12.45 -20.04 18.44
CA LEU A 227 -13.63 -20.72 17.84
C LEU A 227 -13.26 -21.90 16.93
N ASN A 228 -12.02 -22.01 16.45
CA ASN A 228 -11.61 -23.10 15.55
C ASN A 228 -11.12 -24.37 16.30
N ASN A 229 -10.96 -24.33 17.61
CA ASN A 229 -10.57 -25.49 18.43
C ASN A 229 -11.75 -26.18 19.17
N ALA A 230 -13.01 -25.87 18.78
CA ALA A 230 -14.21 -26.42 19.38
C ALA A 230 -15.07 -27.17 18.34
N VAL A 231 -14.43 -28.03 17.51
CA VAL A 231 -15.11 -29.06 16.70
C VAL A 231 -14.37 -30.38 16.84
#